data_e6055ef567436a1182596fa6d16d4f0c
#
_entry.id   e6055ef567436a1182596fa6d16d4f0c
#
_cell.length_a   1.000
_cell.length_b   1.000
_cell.length_c   1.000
_cell.angle_alpha   90.00
_cell.angle_beta   90.00
_cell.angle_gamma   90.00
#
_symmetry.space_group_name_H-M   'P 1'
#
loop_
_entity.id
_entity.type
_entity.pdbx_description
1 polymer ?
#
loop_
_entity_poly.entity_id
_entity_poly.type
_entity_poly.pdbx_seq_one_letter_code
_entity_poly.pdbx_strand_id
1 'polypeptide(L)'
;MQQVQPRRASYAIWIALAIGAIVVISMISSYNGLVRLSQGVDAQWGQVQNVYQRRADLVPNLVATVKGAANFEKSTYIAVAQARASVGQLSPDVVKNAVNDPKAMAQFEQAQNSLGSALSRLLVTVENYPQLKANENFLTLQAQLEGTENRIAVERKRYNDAAQAFNTRRNTFPTNLYANFFGAQFSNKAYFQAQPGAQSAPQVTF
;
A
#
# COMPACT_ATOMS: atom_id res chain seq x y z
N MET A 1 41.49 65.37 -1.49
CA MET A 1 40.77 64.50 -0.56
C MET A 1 40.09 63.41 -1.39
N GLN A 2 40.71 62.23 -1.52
CA GLN A 2 40.09 61.07 -2.18
C GLN A 2 39.27 60.37 -1.12
N GLN A 3 37.95 60.32 -1.35
CA GLN A 3 37.01 59.53 -0.57
C GLN A 3 37.22 58.04 -0.95
N VAL A 4 37.80 57.28 -0.05
CA VAL A 4 37.80 55.82 -0.12
C VAL A 4 36.39 55.33 0.16
N GLN A 5 35.64 55.12 -0.88
CA GLN A 5 34.32 54.48 -0.81
C GLN A 5 34.44 52.95 -0.78
N PRO A 6 33.51 52.23 -0.16
CA PRO A 6 33.85 51.22 0.83
C PRO A 6 33.78 49.79 0.25
N ARG A 7 34.66 48.94 0.76
CA ARG A 7 34.67 47.48 0.67
C ARG A 7 33.36 46.79 1.11
N ARG A 8 32.36 47.53 1.64
CA ARG A 8 31.08 46.99 2.13
C ARG A 8 30.22 46.32 1.03
N ALA A 9 30.20 46.86 -0.17
CA ALA A 9 29.45 46.27 -1.30
C ALA A 9 29.99 44.90 -1.74
N SER A 10 31.31 44.68 -1.62
CA SER A 10 31.95 43.43 -1.95
C SER A 10 31.53 42.28 -1.00
N TYR A 11 31.46 42.53 0.30
CA TYR A 11 31.03 41.55 1.28
C TYR A 11 29.55 41.13 1.11
N ALA A 12 28.66 42.09 0.80
CA ALA A 12 27.26 41.79 0.54
C ALA A 12 27.07 40.83 -0.63
N ILE A 13 27.85 40.98 -1.71
CA ILE A 13 27.81 40.07 -2.87
C ILE A 13 28.27 38.66 -2.45
N TRP A 14 29.36 38.52 -1.71
CA TRP A 14 29.83 37.22 -1.24
C TRP A 14 28.85 36.55 -0.29
N ILE A 15 28.21 37.30 0.60
CA ILE A 15 27.14 36.79 1.48
C ILE A 15 25.94 36.30 0.64
N ALA A 16 25.51 37.08 -0.35
CA ALA A 16 24.41 36.69 -1.23
C ALA A 16 24.72 35.42 -2.01
N LEU A 17 25.95 35.31 -2.54
CA LEU A 17 26.41 34.10 -3.23
C LEU A 17 26.46 32.88 -2.28
N ALA A 18 26.95 33.05 -1.05
CA ALA A 18 26.98 31.98 -0.06
C ALA A 18 25.57 31.51 0.31
N ILE A 19 24.61 32.43 0.54
CA ILE A 19 23.20 32.09 0.78
C ILE A 19 22.62 31.37 -0.43
N GLY A 20 22.85 31.85 -1.64
CA GLY A 20 22.41 31.18 -2.88
C GLY A 20 22.95 29.74 -3.00
N ALA A 21 24.22 29.55 -2.70
CA ALA A 21 24.84 28.21 -2.72
C ALA A 21 24.20 27.29 -1.67
N ILE A 22 23.94 27.75 -0.45
CA ILE A 22 23.27 26.99 0.60
C ILE A 22 21.86 26.58 0.16
N VAL A 23 21.09 27.48 -0.45
CA VAL A 23 19.76 27.18 -0.97
C VAL A 23 19.80 26.10 -2.04
N VAL A 24 20.74 26.20 -3.02
CA VAL A 24 20.89 25.21 -4.08
C VAL A 24 21.29 23.84 -3.52
N ILE A 25 22.24 23.79 -2.60
CA ILE A 25 22.66 22.54 -1.95
C ILE A 25 21.48 21.92 -1.18
N SER A 26 20.72 22.73 -0.45
CA SER A 26 19.53 22.29 0.28
C SER A 26 18.44 21.74 -0.66
N MET A 27 18.24 22.39 -1.81
CA MET A 27 17.29 21.94 -2.83
C MET A 27 17.68 20.59 -3.43
N ILE A 28 18.95 20.41 -3.81
CA ILE A 28 19.50 19.16 -4.34
C ILE A 28 19.37 18.03 -3.30
N SER A 29 19.74 18.31 -2.05
CA SER A 29 19.64 17.35 -0.96
C SER A 29 18.19 16.94 -0.70
N SER A 30 17.26 17.90 -0.73
CA SER A 30 15.82 17.65 -0.58
C SER A 30 15.27 16.78 -1.71
N TYR A 31 15.64 17.10 -2.97
CA TYR A 31 15.26 16.31 -4.14
C TYR A 31 15.75 14.86 -4.03
N ASN A 32 17.04 14.67 -3.80
CA ASN A 32 17.64 13.33 -3.69
C ASN A 32 17.05 12.53 -2.52
N GLY A 33 16.72 13.21 -1.41
CA GLY A 33 16.03 12.62 -0.27
C GLY A 33 14.64 12.12 -0.62
N LEU A 34 13.85 12.93 -1.34
CA LEU A 34 12.52 12.55 -1.82
C LEU A 34 12.56 11.42 -2.83
N VAL A 35 13.50 11.43 -3.78
CA VAL A 35 13.68 10.34 -4.75
C VAL A 35 13.92 9.02 -4.03
N ARG A 36 14.85 8.99 -3.08
CA ARG A 36 15.17 7.77 -2.32
C ARG A 36 13.97 7.23 -1.54
N LEU A 37 13.23 8.11 -0.86
CA LEU A 37 12.05 7.71 -0.11
C LEU A 37 10.91 7.26 -1.03
N SER A 38 10.71 7.91 -2.18
CA SER A 38 9.72 7.49 -3.18
C SER A 38 10.03 6.09 -3.70
N GLN A 39 11.29 5.82 -4.06
CA GLN A 39 11.72 4.47 -4.48
C GLN A 39 11.50 3.42 -3.38
N GLY A 40 11.67 3.80 -2.12
CA GLY A 40 11.35 2.94 -0.98
C GLY A 40 9.86 2.61 -0.89
N VAL A 41 8.98 3.59 -1.12
CA VAL A 41 7.52 3.36 -1.18
C VAL A 41 7.15 2.45 -2.35
N ASP A 42 7.71 2.70 -3.54
CA ASP A 42 7.43 1.90 -4.74
C ASP A 42 7.89 0.43 -4.55
N ALA A 43 9.04 0.22 -3.91
CA ALA A 43 9.52 -1.12 -3.56
C ALA A 43 8.58 -1.85 -2.59
N GLN A 44 8.08 -1.16 -1.55
CA GLN A 44 7.12 -1.75 -0.62
C GLN A 44 5.75 -2.00 -1.28
N TRP A 45 5.33 -1.14 -2.21
CA TRP A 45 4.14 -1.38 -3.01
C TRP A 45 4.26 -2.66 -3.83
N GLY A 46 5.43 -2.92 -4.43
CA GLY A 46 5.71 -4.17 -5.12
C GLY A 46 5.56 -5.40 -4.21
N GLN A 47 6.01 -5.33 -2.94
CA GLN A 47 5.83 -6.43 -1.98
C GLN A 47 4.35 -6.65 -1.64
N VAL A 48 3.60 -5.56 -1.46
CA VAL A 48 2.14 -5.63 -1.27
C VAL A 48 1.46 -6.34 -2.44
N GLN A 49 1.79 -5.95 -3.68
CA GLN A 49 1.24 -6.60 -4.87
C GLN A 49 1.58 -8.10 -4.93
N ASN A 50 2.82 -8.48 -4.60
CA ASN A 50 3.26 -9.87 -4.60
C ASN A 50 2.44 -10.75 -3.64
N VAL A 51 2.17 -10.26 -2.41
CA VAL A 51 1.40 -11.05 -1.44
C VAL A 51 -0.09 -11.11 -1.80
N TYR A 52 -0.66 -10.07 -2.39
CA TYR A 52 -2.03 -10.11 -2.90
C TYR A 52 -2.16 -11.03 -4.12
N GLN A 53 -1.16 -11.03 -5.03
CA GLN A 53 -1.11 -11.97 -6.14
C GLN A 53 -1.06 -13.41 -5.64
N ARG A 54 -0.20 -13.71 -4.66
CA ARG A 54 -0.15 -15.04 -4.05
C ARG A 54 -1.51 -15.48 -3.49
N ARG A 55 -2.24 -14.57 -2.83
CA ARG A 55 -3.61 -14.87 -2.38
C ARG A 55 -4.53 -15.22 -3.54
N ALA A 56 -4.51 -14.43 -4.60
CA ALA A 56 -5.35 -14.66 -5.78
C ALA A 56 -5.01 -15.99 -6.49
N ASP A 57 -3.76 -16.42 -6.45
CA ASP A 57 -3.28 -17.67 -7.06
C ASP A 57 -3.69 -18.92 -6.26
N LEU A 58 -3.95 -18.79 -4.96
CA LEU A 58 -4.47 -19.89 -4.13
C LEU A 58 -5.96 -20.16 -4.40
N VAL A 59 -6.72 -19.16 -4.85
CA VAL A 59 -8.18 -19.24 -5.01
C VAL A 59 -8.62 -20.36 -5.97
N PRO A 60 -8.05 -20.55 -7.18
CA PRO A 60 -8.47 -21.60 -8.08
C PRO A 60 -8.35 -23.01 -7.48
N ASN A 61 -7.26 -23.28 -6.77
CA ASN A 61 -7.02 -24.56 -6.12
C ASN A 61 -8.01 -24.79 -4.96
N LEU A 62 -8.28 -23.76 -4.17
CA LEU A 62 -9.25 -23.80 -3.09
C LEU A 62 -10.66 -24.08 -3.64
N VAL A 63 -11.08 -23.36 -4.70
CA VAL A 63 -12.37 -23.57 -5.38
C VAL A 63 -12.47 -24.97 -5.97
N ALA A 64 -11.42 -25.48 -6.59
CA ALA A 64 -11.40 -26.84 -7.13
C ALA A 64 -11.57 -27.90 -6.03
N THR A 65 -10.89 -27.72 -4.89
CA THR A 65 -10.97 -28.64 -3.74
C THR A 65 -12.39 -28.67 -3.17
N VAL A 66 -13.03 -27.52 -2.95
CA VAL A 66 -14.39 -27.47 -2.39
C VAL A 66 -15.46 -27.95 -3.36
N LYS A 67 -15.28 -27.75 -4.67
CA LYS A 67 -16.17 -28.32 -5.72
C LYS A 67 -16.16 -29.84 -5.74
N GLY A 68 -15.06 -30.47 -5.34
CA GLY A 68 -14.95 -31.92 -5.26
C GLY A 68 -15.75 -32.55 -4.11
N ALA A 69 -16.18 -31.73 -3.14
CA ALA A 69 -17.00 -32.21 -2.02
C ALA A 69 -18.48 -32.33 -2.43
N ALA A 70 -19.08 -33.47 -2.13
CA ALA A 70 -20.49 -33.72 -2.41
C ALA A 70 -21.38 -32.71 -1.68
N ASN A 71 -22.35 -32.14 -2.38
CA ASN A 71 -23.35 -31.21 -1.86
C ASN A 71 -22.80 -29.89 -1.27
N PHE A 72 -21.56 -29.48 -1.60
CA PHE A 72 -21.06 -28.19 -1.17
C PHE A 72 -21.86 -27.04 -1.80
N GLU A 73 -22.14 -26.01 -1.02
CA GLU A 73 -22.97 -24.89 -1.42
C GLU A 73 -22.37 -24.11 -2.60
N LYS A 74 -23.04 -24.22 -3.77
CA LYS A 74 -22.59 -23.66 -5.04
C LYS A 74 -22.42 -22.13 -4.99
N SER A 75 -23.29 -21.42 -4.28
CA SER A 75 -23.27 -19.97 -4.15
C SER A 75 -21.96 -19.47 -3.51
N THR A 76 -21.43 -20.20 -2.54
CA THR A 76 -20.22 -19.81 -1.78
C THR A 76 -18.97 -19.81 -2.65
N TYR A 77 -18.69 -20.88 -3.41
CA TYR A 77 -17.49 -20.90 -4.26
C TYR A 77 -17.64 -20.04 -5.51
N ILE A 78 -18.87 -19.80 -6.01
CA ILE A 78 -19.12 -18.84 -7.08
C ILE A 78 -18.80 -17.42 -6.60
N ALA A 79 -19.22 -17.04 -5.39
CA ALA A 79 -18.91 -15.74 -4.81
C ALA A 79 -17.40 -15.49 -4.70
N VAL A 80 -16.62 -16.50 -4.32
CA VAL A 80 -15.16 -16.43 -4.29
C VAL A 80 -14.57 -16.25 -5.68
N ALA A 81 -15.06 -17.03 -6.67
CA ALA A 81 -14.60 -16.90 -8.06
C ALA A 81 -14.91 -15.53 -8.66
N GLN A 82 -16.10 -14.97 -8.38
CA GLN A 82 -16.50 -13.63 -8.80
C GLN A 82 -15.65 -12.55 -8.14
N ALA A 83 -15.42 -12.63 -6.83
CA ALA A 83 -14.57 -11.69 -6.12
C ALA A 83 -13.12 -11.71 -6.63
N ARG A 84 -12.59 -12.91 -6.95
CA ARG A 84 -11.28 -13.03 -7.62
C ARG A 84 -11.27 -12.37 -8.99
N ALA A 85 -12.33 -12.57 -9.78
CA ALA A 85 -12.45 -11.96 -11.11
C ALA A 85 -12.46 -10.43 -10.99
N SER A 86 -13.16 -9.87 -9.99
CA SER A 86 -13.18 -8.41 -9.73
C SER A 86 -11.80 -7.85 -9.40
N VAL A 87 -10.96 -8.60 -8.66
CA VAL A 87 -9.56 -8.22 -8.43
C VAL A 87 -8.78 -8.21 -9.75
N GLY A 88 -8.97 -9.23 -10.60
CA GLY A 88 -8.31 -9.32 -11.91
C GLY A 88 -8.79 -8.28 -12.94
N GLN A 89 -9.95 -7.67 -12.71
CA GLN A 89 -10.52 -6.60 -13.56
C GLN A 89 -10.05 -5.20 -13.16
N LEU A 90 -9.31 -5.05 -12.07
CA LEU A 90 -8.69 -3.76 -11.73
C LEU A 90 -7.77 -3.34 -12.89
N SER A 91 -8.02 -2.13 -13.41
CA SER A 91 -7.17 -1.63 -14.48
C SER A 91 -5.73 -1.46 -13.99
N PRO A 92 -4.73 -1.67 -14.86
CA PRO A 92 -3.34 -1.42 -14.52
C PRO A 92 -3.09 0.00 -13.98
N ASP A 93 -3.88 0.97 -14.47
CA ASP A 93 -3.80 2.37 -14.02
C ASP A 93 -4.26 2.54 -12.58
N VAL A 94 -5.32 1.86 -12.15
CA VAL A 94 -5.76 1.88 -10.73
C VAL A 94 -4.66 1.30 -9.83
N VAL A 95 -4.09 0.17 -10.20
CA VAL A 95 -3.03 -0.47 -9.41
C VAL A 95 -1.76 0.39 -9.36
N LYS A 96 -1.37 0.99 -10.49
CA LYS A 96 -0.20 1.86 -10.58
C LYS A 96 -0.38 3.18 -9.82
N ASN A 97 -1.58 3.78 -9.93
CA ASN A 97 -1.85 5.08 -9.32
C ASN A 97 -2.24 4.99 -7.85
N ALA A 98 -2.53 3.79 -7.31
CA ALA A 98 -2.93 3.60 -5.91
C ALA A 98 -1.98 4.27 -4.91
N VAL A 99 -0.68 4.28 -5.20
CA VAL A 99 0.35 4.91 -4.36
C VAL A 99 0.16 6.43 -4.23
N ASN A 100 -0.31 7.11 -5.29
CA ASN A 100 -0.37 8.57 -5.37
C ASN A 100 -1.80 9.12 -5.37
N ASP A 101 -2.82 8.26 -5.50
CA ASP A 101 -4.22 8.64 -5.56
C ASP A 101 -5.03 7.86 -4.50
N PRO A 102 -5.56 8.57 -3.48
CA PRO A 102 -6.40 7.95 -2.45
C PRO A 102 -7.65 7.23 -3.00
N LYS A 103 -8.21 7.69 -4.14
CA LYS A 103 -9.37 7.04 -4.76
C LYS A 103 -8.97 5.72 -5.42
N ALA A 104 -7.85 5.69 -6.12
CA ALA A 104 -7.30 4.46 -6.71
C ALA A 104 -6.92 3.46 -5.61
N MET A 105 -6.32 3.93 -4.49
CA MET A 105 -6.04 3.10 -3.32
C MET A 105 -7.33 2.51 -2.74
N ALA A 106 -8.37 3.30 -2.55
CA ALA A 106 -9.65 2.83 -2.04
C ALA A 106 -10.31 1.78 -2.96
N GLN A 107 -10.24 1.96 -4.27
CA GLN A 107 -10.74 0.96 -5.24
C GLN A 107 -9.97 -0.35 -5.15
N PHE A 108 -8.64 -0.27 -5.04
CA PHE A 108 -7.81 -1.44 -4.83
C PHE A 108 -8.16 -2.17 -3.53
N GLU A 109 -8.27 -1.43 -2.42
CA GLU A 109 -8.67 -1.99 -1.12
C GLU A 109 -10.04 -2.64 -1.16
N GLN A 110 -11.02 -2.00 -1.79
CA GLN A 110 -12.39 -2.52 -1.91
C GLN A 110 -12.42 -3.88 -2.62
N ALA A 111 -11.72 -4.01 -3.76
CA ALA A 111 -11.65 -5.27 -4.49
C ALA A 111 -10.97 -6.36 -3.65
N GLN A 112 -9.86 -6.04 -2.99
CA GLN A 112 -9.12 -6.96 -2.14
C GLN A 112 -9.91 -7.38 -0.90
N ASN A 113 -10.65 -6.47 -0.28
CA ASN A 113 -11.51 -6.73 0.89
C ASN A 113 -12.71 -7.61 0.49
N SER A 114 -13.29 -7.42 -0.69
CA SER A 114 -14.36 -8.27 -1.22
C SER A 114 -13.88 -9.71 -1.37
N LEU A 115 -12.69 -9.94 -1.89
CA LEU A 115 -12.10 -11.27 -1.98
C LEU A 115 -11.84 -11.88 -0.60
N GLY A 116 -11.28 -11.10 0.33
CA GLY A 116 -11.05 -11.54 1.72
C GLY A 116 -12.34 -11.97 2.41
N SER A 117 -13.42 -11.17 2.26
CA SER A 117 -14.73 -11.48 2.83
C SER A 117 -15.37 -12.75 2.22
N ALA A 118 -15.24 -12.94 0.90
CA ALA A 118 -15.72 -14.14 0.24
C ALA A 118 -14.96 -15.40 0.70
N LEU A 119 -13.62 -15.31 0.84
CA LEU A 119 -12.79 -16.39 1.38
C LEU A 119 -13.14 -16.72 2.83
N SER A 120 -13.31 -15.73 3.69
CA SER A 120 -13.72 -15.94 5.08
C SER A 120 -15.08 -16.66 5.16
N ARG A 121 -16.05 -16.26 4.34
CA ARG A 121 -17.36 -16.93 4.27
C ARG A 121 -17.23 -18.38 3.79
N LEU A 122 -16.37 -18.64 2.82
CA LEU A 122 -16.12 -20.02 2.34
C LEU A 122 -15.55 -20.87 3.47
N LEU A 123 -14.55 -20.37 4.22
CA LEU A 123 -13.95 -21.12 5.35
C LEU A 123 -14.99 -21.43 6.44
N VAL A 124 -15.84 -20.45 6.78
CA VAL A 124 -16.97 -20.68 7.73
C VAL A 124 -17.94 -21.73 7.21
N THR A 125 -18.28 -21.71 5.92
CA THR A 125 -19.19 -22.71 5.32
C THR A 125 -18.60 -24.11 5.39
N VAL A 126 -17.29 -24.27 5.21
CA VAL A 126 -16.59 -25.58 5.26
C VAL A 126 -16.75 -26.26 6.61
N GLU A 127 -16.94 -25.51 7.70
CA GLU A 127 -17.17 -26.08 9.05
C GLU A 127 -18.37 -27.06 9.07
N ASN A 128 -19.34 -26.88 8.18
CA ASN A 128 -20.51 -27.75 8.03
C ASN A 128 -20.23 -29.02 7.20
N TYR A 129 -18.99 -29.19 6.69
CA TYR A 129 -18.60 -30.30 5.82
C TYR A 129 -17.39 -31.05 6.41
N PRO A 130 -17.58 -31.98 7.39
CA PRO A 130 -16.49 -32.62 8.10
C PRO A 130 -15.49 -33.37 7.21
N GLN A 131 -15.96 -33.95 6.11
CA GLN A 131 -15.09 -34.67 5.15
C GLN A 131 -14.17 -33.70 4.39
N LEU A 132 -14.65 -32.51 4.05
CA LEU A 132 -13.84 -31.48 3.42
C LEU A 132 -12.86 -30.87 4.43
N LYS A 133 -13.30 -30.63 5.64
CA LYS A 133 -12.46 -30.14 6.74
C LYS A 133 -11.31 -31.09 7.08
N ALA A 134 -11.49 -32.41 6.92
CA ALA A 134 -10.46 -33.42 7.12
C ALA A 134 -9.59 -33.66 5.87
N ASN A 135 -9.87 -33.01 4.74
CA ASN A 135 -9.11 -33.19 3.51
C ASN A 135 -7.74 -32.51 3.61
N GLU A 136 -6.66 -33.27 3.43
CA GLU A 136 -5.27 -32.77 3.55
C GLU A 136 -4.95 -31.61 2.59
N ASN A 137 -5.46 -31.67 1.35
CA ASN A 137 -5.27 -30.60 0.37
C ASN A 137 -5.96 -29.30 0.85
N PHE A 138 -7.18 -29.43 1.41
CA PHE A 138 -7.90 -28.28 1.96
C PHE A 138 -7.15 -27.69 3.16
N LEU A 139 -6.70 -28.49 4.10
CA LEU A 139 -5.93 -28.04 5.27
C LEU A 139 -4.64 -27.33 4.85
N THR A 140 -3.93 -27.87 3.86
CA THR A 140 -2.72 -27.24 3.31
C THR A 140 -3.03 -25.87 2.68
N LEU A 141 -4.09 -25.76 1.88
CA LEU A 141 -4.49 -24.50 1.25
C LEU A 141 -4.98 -23.48 2.27
N GLN A 142 -5.72 -23.92 3.31
CA GLN A 142 -6.14 -23.09 4.41
C GLN A 142 -4.93 -22.49 5.15
N ALA A 143 -3.95 -23.32 5.52
CA ALA A 143 -2.74 -22.85 6.20
C ALA A 143 -1.92 -21.87 5.32
N GLN A 144 -1.85 -22.11 4.00
CA GLN A 144 -1.19 -21.18 3.07
C GLN A 144 -1.95 -19.87 2.95
N LEU A 145 -3.28 -19.89 2.97
CA LEU A 145 -4.13 -18.71 2.92
C LEU A 145 -3.94 -17.86 4.20
N GLU A 146 -4.04 -18.49 5.38
CA GLU A 146 -3.83 -17.84 6.67
C GLU A 146 -2.42 -17.21 6.77
N GLY A 147 -1.39 -17.94 6.34
CA GLY A 147 -0.03 -17.41 6.26
C GLY A 147 0.11 -16.24 5.29
N THR A 148 -0.68 -16.24 4.20
CA THR A 148 -0.70 -15.15 3.22
C THR A 148 -1.43 -13.91 3.78
N GLU A 149 -2.56 -14.08 4.49
CA GLU A 149 -3.27 -12.99 5.16
C GLU A 149 -2.38 -12.29 6.22
N ASN A 150 -1.64 -13.08 7.01
CA ASN A 150 -0.68 -12.52 7.96
C ASN A 150 0.42 -11.71 7.25
N ARG A 151 0.91 -12.19 6.12
CA ARG A 151 1.90 -11.43 5.31
C ARG A 151 1.30 -10.16 4.71
N ILE A 152 0.05 -10.20 4.23
CA ILE A 152 -0.65 -9.01 3.74
C ILE A 152 -0.70 -7.94 4.83
N ALA A 153 -1.06 -8.30 6.06
CA ALA A 153 -1.10 -7.36 7.18
C ALA A 153 0.29 -6.73 7.45
N VAL A 154 1.35 -7.54 7.43
CA VAL A 154 2.73 -7.07 7.62
C VAL A 154 3.17 -6.13 6.49
N GLU A 155 2.94 -6.51 5.22
CA GLU A 155 3.39 -5.69 4.08
C GLU A 155 2.58 -4.39 3.94
N ARG A 156 1.27 -4.39 4.29
CA ARG A 156 0.48 -3.16 4.40
C ARG A 156 1.06 -2.20 5.44
N LYS A 157 1.45 -2.73 6.62
CA LYS A 157 2.11 -1.92 7.65
C LYS A 157 3.42 -1.33 7.14
N ARG A 158 4.29 -2.15 6.54
CA ARG A 158 5.58 -1.69 5.98
C ARG A 158 5.41 -0.63 4.92
N TYR A 159 4.42 -0.80 4.04
CA TYR A 159 4.07 0.20 3.03
C TYR A 159 3.64 1.52 3.70
N ASN A 160 2.74 1.47 4.69
CA ASN A 160 2.30 2.65 5.40
C ASN A 160 3.46 3.35 6.13
N ASP A 161 4.39 2.60 6.73
CA ASP A 161 5.59 3.15 7.37
C ASP A 161 6.48 3.89 6.34
N ALA A 162 6.68 3.30 5.14
CA ALA A 162 7.43 3.94 4.06
C ALA A 162 6.72 5.18 3.51
N ALA A 163 5.40 5.11 3.30
CA ALA A 163 4.59 6.25 2.87
C ALA A 163 4.62 7.39 3.90
N GLN A 164 4.58 7.06 5.19
CA GLN A 164 4.71 8.03 6.28
C GLN A 164 6.08 8.72 6.26
N ALA A 165 7.16 7.96 6.11
CA ALA A 165 8.50 8.52 6.04
C ALA A 165 8.64 9.50 4.85
N PHE A 166 8.10 9.14 3.69
CA PHE A 166 8.07 10.02 2.51
C PHE A 166 7.23 11.28 2.78
N ASN A 167 5.98 11.12 3.23
CA ASN A 167 5.06 12.25 3.47
C ASN A 167 5.61 13.20 4.53
N THR A 168 6.20 12.67 5.60
CA THR A 168 6.87 13.47 6.63
C THR A 168 8.01 14.28 6.03
N ARG A 169 8.92 13.67 5.28
CA ARG A 169 10.03 14.37 4.64
C ARG A 169 9.54 15.44 3.67
N ARG A 170 8.53 15.12 2.86
CA ARG A 170 7.93 16.04 1.89
C ARG A 170 7.35 17.29 2.55
N ASN A 171 6.67 17.11 3.69
CA ASN A 171 5.92 18.16 4.36
C ASN A 171 6.74 18.91 5.42
N THR A 172 8.00 18.50 5.69
CA THR A 172 8.90 19.15 6.64
C THR A 172 9.75 20.20 5.95
N PHE A 173 10.03 21.32 6.68
CA PHE A 173 10.94 22.37 6.21
C PHE A 173 12.39 21.83 6.10
N PRO A 174 13.17 22.26 5.08
CA PRO A 174 12.80 23.16 3.98
C PRO A 174 12.18 22.46 2.78
N THR A 175 12.04 21.12 2.78
CA THR A 175 11.59 20.31 1.64
C THR A 175 10.20 20.72 1.16
N ASN A 176 9.29 21.08 2.06
CA ASN A 176 7.93 21.53 1.74
C ASN A 176 7.89 22.76 0.82
N LEU A 177 8.90 23.62 0.86
CA LEU A 177 9.00 24.76 -0.05
C LEU A 177 9.34 24.34 -1.48
N TYR A 178 10.16 23.30 -1.63
CA TYR A 178 10.66 22.83 -2.92
C TYR A 178 9.78 21.74 -3.55
N ALA A 179 9.09 20.95 -2.73
CA ALA A 179 8.37 19.75 -3.17
C ALA A 179 7.36 20.02 -4.31
N ASN A 180 6.70 21.19 -4.27
CA ASN A 180 5.75 21.56 -5.32
C ASN A 180 6.42 21.93 -6.66
N PHE A 181 7.68 22.37 -6.64
CA PHE A 181 8.46 22.65 -7.85
C PHE A 181 9.02 21.38 -8.48
N PHE A 182 9.18 20.30 -7.72
CA PHE A 182 9.74 19.02 -8.20
C PHE A 182 8.74 18.19 -9.01
N GLY A 183 7.48 18.62 -9.09
CA GLY A 183 6.44 17.98 -9.90
C GLY A 183 5.53 17.00 -9.14
N ALA A 184 4.47 16.56 -9.83
CA ALA A 184 3.41 15.72 -9.26
C ALA A 184 3.88 14.34 -8.78
N GLN A 185 5.03 13.86 -9.25
CA GLN A 185 5.64 12.59 -8.80
C GLN A 185 5.94 12.58 -7.30
N PHE A 186 6.10 13.74 -6.69
CA PHE A 186 6.31 13.91 -5.25
C PHE A 186 5.04 14.36 -4.51
N SER A 187 3.84 14.06 -5.03
CA SER A 187 2.60 14.21 -4.27
C SER A 187 2.61 13.31 -3.03
N ASN A 188 1.78 13.64 -2.04
CA ASN A 188 1.64 12.79 -0.85
C ASN A 188 1.21 11.37 -1.26
N LYS A 189 1.82 10.37 -0.64
CA LYS A 189 1.50 8.97 -0.84
C LYS A 189 0.24 8.60 -0.09
N ALA A 190 -0.65 7.84 -0.72
CA ALA A 190 -1.85 7.32 -0.10
C ALA A 190 -1.52 6.23 0.93
N TYR A 191 -2.36 6.08 1.96
CA TYR A 191 -2.22 5.06 2.99
C TYR A 191 -3.29 3.99 2.81
N PHE A 192 -2.96 2.77 3.19
CA PHE A 192 -3.96 1.78 3.53
C PHE A 192 -4.73 2.22 4.76
N GLN A 193 -6.05 2.18 4.68
CA GLN A 193 -6.92 2.56 5.79
C GLN A 193 -7.37 1.33 6.57
N ALA A 194 -7.67 1.53 7.87
CA ALA A 194 -8.36 0.50 8.65
C ALA A 194 -9.78 0.31 8.10
N GLN A 195 -10.26 -0.93 8.11
CA GLN A 195 -11.63 -1.20 7.69
C GLN A 195 -12.63 -0.45 8.59
N PRO A 196 -13.74 0.08 8.03
CA PRO A 196 -14.80 0.64 8.83
C PRO A 196 -15.27 -0.38 9.87
N GLY A 197 -15.32 0.02 11.15
CA GLY A 197 -15.69 -0.87 12.26
C GLY A 197 -14.51 -1.53 13.00
N ALA A 198 -13.29 -1.53 12.44
CA ALA A 198 -12.11 -2.06 13.15
C ALA A 198 -11.71 -1.24 14.40
N GLN A 199 -12.29 -0.05 14.56
CA GLN A 199 -12.05 0.84 15.71
C GLN A 199 -12.96 0.52 16.90
N SER A 200 -14.00 -0.28 16.73
CA SER A 200 -14.92 -0.70 17.80
C SER A 200 -14.57 -2.15 18.18
N ALA A 201 -14.17 -2.36 19.42
CA ALA A 201 -14.04 -3.72 19.93
C ALA A 201 -15.42 -4.40 19.90
N PRO A 202 -15.52 -5.69 19.48
CA PRO A 202 -16.77 -6.42 19.56
C PRO A 202 -17.25 -6.42 21.00
N GLN A 203 -18.51 -6.01 21.24
CA GLN A 203 -19.10 -6.16 22.57
C GLN A 203 -19.40 -7.64 22.77
N VAL A 204 -18.67 -8.25 23.69
CA VAL A 204 -18.97 -9.61 24.14
C VAL A 204 -20.08 -9.51 25.16
N THR A 205 -21.29 -9.86 24.75
CA THR A 205 -22.42 -10.08 25.67
C THR A 205 -22.39 -11.55 26.10
N PHE A 206 -22.23 -11.79 27.39
CA PHE A 206 -22.37 -13.11 28.02
C PHE A 206 -23.81 -13.40 28.34
#